data_b92eb32d66ea5f689c6222f1e044286d
#
_entry.id   b92eb32d66ea5f689c6222f1e044286d
#
_cell.length_a   1.000
_cell.length_b   1.000
_cell.length_c   1.000
_cell.angle_alpha   90.00
_cell.angle_beta   90.00
_cell.angle_gamma   90.00
#
_symmetry.space_group_name_H-M   'P 1'
#
loop_
_entity.id
_entity.type
_entity.pdbx_description
1 polymer ?
#
loop_
_entity_poly.entity_id
_entity_poly.type
_entity_poly.pdbx_seq_one_letter_code
_entity_poly.pdbx_strand_id
1 'polypeptide(L)'
;MKGIRLRLCSAFVLAVLLLVSKAVTVQSAEIVHDAEYYILEAQNGEKWAKEDKALDKKLAELRKKNGGKPPNILYILIDDIGFGDLGDKALNSIRGYKTPAINKVAREGMRLSRMYTEPSCTPTRVAFMTGRQPYRNGMGNTAVDISGFGLAEKEVTLAEILSESGYNTVHIGKWHMGDIREAWPNFHGFDYAAFPIHQQGQLTIFHDDAADEEVSIGIGKNNYDDRYSLDGWLRTDASAMVTGVEGTRGKNIREVHMKPGERWTEAKYHEMNVRYQEQAMEHLRKLAKEDKPFFLNYWPLYPLTGPRTTTKQYTTPNGGIYVEKMKLVDQWIGELMAEMEKLGVAENTLVIIMGDNGHFTKYSSQSGYTPMIFRGGKGDTTEGGVRVDAFVRWPGMIEADSVVGDIIHVTDLFSTIVRL
;
A
#
# COMPACT_ATOMS: atom_id res chain seq x y z
N MET A 1 2.42 33.86 66.38
CA MET A 1 1.69 33.99 65.12
C MET A 1 2.46 33.36 63.93
N LYS A 2 2.79 32.05 64.00
CA LYS A 2 3.49 31.31 62.90
C LYS A 2 2.86 29.97 62.56
N GLY A 3 1.61 29.70 62.94
CA GLY A 3 0.99 28.40 62.74
C GLY A 3 -0.22 28.36 61.78
N ILE A 4 -0.71 29.48 61.27
CA ILE A 4 -1.97 29.54 60.51
C ILE A 4 -1.77 29.65 58.97
N ARG A 5 -0.56 30.09 58.55
CA ARG A 5 -0.31 30.24 57.07
C ARG A 5 0.02 28.96 56.32
N LEU A 6 0.37 27.86 56.97
CA LEU A 6 0.72 26.60 56.29
C LEU A 6 -0.49 25.69 55.99
N ARG A 7 -1.62 25.86 56.68
CA ARG A 7 -2.81 25.04 56.46
C ARG A 7 -3.72 25.52 55.33
N LEU A 8 -3.65 26.80 54.94
CA LEU A 8 -4.43 27.35 53.84
C LEU A 8 -3.84 27.01 52.46
N CYS A 9 -2.52 26.86 52.34
CA CYS A 9 -1.93 26.45 51.05
C CYS A 9 -2.19 24.98 50.69
N SER A 10 -2.26 24.09 51.69
CA SER A 10 -2.50 22.67 51.45
C SER A 10 -3.96 22.39 51.01
N ALA A 11 -4.92 23.15 51.54
CA ALA A 11 -6.32 23.00 51.14
C ALA A 11 -6.60 23.55 49.74
N PHE A 12 -5.88 24.60 49.34
CA PHE A 12 -6.03 25.18 48.00
C PHE A 12 -5.41 24.30 46.91
N VAL A 13 -4.26 23.69 47.19
CA VAL A 13 -3.61 22.73 46.26
C VAL A 13 -4.41 21.45 46.14
N LEU A 14 -5.06 20.96 47.21
CA LEU A 14 -5.92 19.79 47.16
C LEU A 14 -7.22 20.07 46.39
N ALA A 15 -7.80 21.29 46.51
CA ALA A 15 -8.99 21.70 45.79
C ALA A 15 -8.72 21.91 44.28
N VAL A 16 -7.52 22.40 43.92
CA VAL A 16 -7.10 22.53 42.53
C VAL A 16 -6.80 21.16 41.91
N LEU A 17 -6.22 20.22 42.63
CA LEU A 17 -6.00 18.84 42.19
C LEU A 17 -7.31 18.05 42.04
N LEU A 18 -8.37 18.34 42.83
CA LEU A 18 -9.69 17.74 42.71
C LEU A 18 -10.53 18.36 41.58
N LEU A 19 -10.19 19.58 41.14
CA LEU A 19 -10.85 20.22 39.98
C LEU A 19 -10.23 19.80 38.64
N VAL A 20 -8.97 19.31 38.64
CA VAL A 20 -8.31 18.81 37.43
C VAL A 20 -8.65 17.32 37.16
N SER A 21 -9.20 16.60 38.14
CA SER A 21 -9.63 15.20 37.98
C SER A 21 -11.09 15.01 37.54
N LYS A 22 -11.77 16.05 37.08
CA LYS A 22 -12.91 15.83 36.21
C LYS A 22 -12.35 15.38 34.87
N ALA A 23 -12.22 14.06 34.72
CA ALA A 23 -12.07 13.44 33.42
C ALA A 23 -13.09 14.13 32.49
N VAL A 24 -12.58 14.85 31.52
CA VAL A 24 -13.40 15.24 30.38
C VAL A 24 -13.79 13.91 29.74
N THR A 25 -14.91 13.38 30.12
CA THR A 25 -15.57 12.35 29.34
C THR A 25 -15.81 13.02 27.99
N VAL A 26 -14.92 12.79 27.06
CA VAL A 26 -15.20 13.05 25.64
C VAL A 26 -16.37 12.13 25.36
N GLN A 27 -17.58 12.69 25.45
CA GLN A 27 -18.77 12.02 24.97
C GLN A 27 -18.50 11.85 23.47
N SER A 28 -18.21 10.62 23.06
CA SER A 28 -18.08 10.34 21.63
C SER A 28 -19.33 10.88 20.97
N ALA A 29 -19.17 11.79 20.04
CA ALA A 29 -20.31 12.29 19.27
C ALA A 29 -21.02 11.05 18.70
N GLU A 30 -22.31 10.97 18.90
CA GLU A 30 -23.12 9.91 18.31
C GLU A 30 -22.92 9.94 16.81
N ILE A 31 -22.46 8.82 16.24
CA ILE A 31 -22.23 8.73 14.79
C ILE A 31 -23.60 8.72 14.14
N VAL A 32 -23.91 9.78 13.41
CA VAL A 32 -25.14 9.86 12.60
C VAL A 32 -24.81 9.27 11.23
N HIS A 33 -25.42 8.13 10.95
CA HIS A 33 -25.31 7.47 9.64
C HIS A 33 -26.30 8.10 8.64
N ASP A 34 -26.10 7.79 7.36
CA ASP A 34 -27.07 8.14 6.33
C ASP A 34 -28.32 7.24 6.36
N ALA A 35 -29.32 7.62 5.58
CA ALA A 35 -30.60 6.89 5.55
C ALA A 35 -30.44 5.45 5.04
N GLU A 36 -29.49 5.20 4.14
CA GLU A 36 -29.23 3.88 3.59
C GLU A 36 -28.70 2.92 4.67
N TYR A 37 -27.81 3.38 5.54
CA TYR A 37 -27.32 2.60 6.68
C TYR A 37 -28.47 2.11 7.56
N TYR A 38 -29.41 3.00 7.94
CA TYR A 38 -30.52 2.64 8.82
C TYR A 38 -31.48 1.65 8.16
N ILE A 39 -31.66 1.72 6.84
CA ILE A 39 -32.45 0.74 6.09
C ILE A 39 -31.76 -0.65 6.13
N LEU A 40 -30.47 -0.68 5.86
CA LEU A 40 -29.68 -1.91 5.86
C LEU A 40 -29.57 -2.50 7.27
N GLU A 41 -29.40 -1.67 8.29
CA GLU A 41 -29.38 -2.09 9.69
C GLU A 41 -30.72 -2.71 10.11
N ALA A 42 -31.83 -2.10 9.71
CA ALA A 42 -33.17 -2.66 10.00
C ALA A 42 -33.38 -4.03 9.32
N GLN A 43 -32.75 -4.27 8.18
CA GLN A 43 -32.85 -5.53 7.44
C GLN A 43 -31.87 -6.60 7.94
N ASN A 44 -30.69 -6.20 8.38
CA ASN A 44 -29.55 -7.10 8.61
C ASN A 44 -28.95 -7.01 10.02
N GLY A 45 -29.36 -6.06 10.87
CA GLY A 45 -28.71 -5.76 12.14
C GLY A 45 -28.59 -6.97 13.09
N GLU A 46 -29.62 -7.80 13.18
CA GLU A 46 -29.56 -9.03 14.00
C GLU A 46 -28.51 -10.02 13.46
N LYS A 47 -28.42 -10.16 12.14
CA LYS A 47 -27.42 -11.00 11.47
C LYS A 47 -26.03 -10.45 11.74
N TRP A 48 -25.81 -9.16 11.54
CA TRP A 48 -24.51 -8.50 11.78
C TRP A 48 -24.05 -8.63 13.23
N ALA A 49 -24.94 -8.37 14.19
CA ALA A 49 -24.62 -8.51 15.61
C ALA A 49 -24.22 -9.95 15.99
N LYS A 50 -24.84 -10.95 15.36
CA LYS A 50 -24.47 -12.36 15.57
C LYS A 50 -23.12 -12.68 14.95
N GLU A 51 -22.85 -12.21 13.73
CA GLU A 51 -21.59 -12.38 13.04
C GLU A 51 -20.45 -11.69 13.78
N ASP A 52 -20.66 -10.44 14.22
CA ASP A 52 -19.71 -9.67 15.02
C ASP A 52 -19.32 -10.39 16.31
N LYS A 53 -20.31 -10.90 17.04
CA LYS A 53 -20.05 -11.65 18.26
C LYS A 53 -19.23 -12.93 18.00
N ALA A 54 -19.47 -13.59 16.87
CA ALA A 54 -18.71 -14.79 16.49
C ALA A 54 -17.27 -14.43 16.10
N LEU A 55 -17.10 -13.33 15.38
CA LEU A 55 -15.78 -12.79 15.00
C LEU A 55 -14.97 -12.36 16.22
N ASP A 56 -15.56 -11.58 17.13
CA ASP A 56 -14.91 -11.11 18.36
C ASP A 56 -14.44 -12.28 19.23
N LYS A 57 -15.27 -13.33 19.35
CA LYS A 57 -14.87 -14.56 20.05
C LYS A 57 -13.65 -15.21 19.39
N LYS A 58 -13.67 -15.35 18.07
CA LYS A 58 -12.58 -15.97 17.30
C LYS A 58 -11.29 -15.14 17.38
N LEU A 59 -11.39 -13.81 17.29
CA LEU A 59 -10.26 -12.89 17.49
C LEU A 59 -9.67 -13.03 18.90
N ALA A 60 -10.51 -13.08 19.94
CA ALA A 60 -10.04 -13.24 21.31
C ALA A 60 -9.32 -14.60 21.52
N GLU A 61 -9.82 -15.68 20.91
CA GLU A 61 -9.18 -17.00 20.95
C GLU A 61 -7.81 -16.97 20.25
N LEU A 62 -7.71 -16.35 19.06
CA LEU A 62 -6.45 -16.23 18.34
C LEU A 62 -5.44 -15.34 19.10
N ARG A 63 -5.87 -14.20 19.63
CA ARG A 63 -5.02 -13.35 20.48
C ARG A 63 -4.49 -14.13 21.70
N LYS A 64 -5.35 -14.91 22.37
CA LYS A 64 -4.91 -15.76 23.50
C LYS A 64 -3.88 -16.79 23.05
N LYS A 65 -4.07 -17.46 21.91
CA LYS A 65 -3.12 -18.41 21.32
C LYS A 65 -1.76 -17.74 21.04
N ASN A 66 -1.78 -16.48 20.66
CA ASN A 66 -0.58 -15.71 20.28
C ASN A 66 -0.03 -14.82 21.42
N GLY A 67 -0.26 -15.21 22.68
CA GLY A 67 0.29 -14.49 23.83
C GLY A 67 -0.32 -13.11 24.07
N GLY A 68 -1.56 -12.88 23.63
CA GLY A 68 -2.26 -11.60 23.76
C GLY A 68 -1.96 -10.60 22.63
N LYS A 69 -1.11 -10.95 21.68
CA LYS A 69 -0.70 -10.06 20.57
C LYS A 69 -1.77 -10.04 19.47
N PRO A 70 -2.06 -8.87 18.88
CA PRO A 70 -2.83 -8.80 17.66
C PRO A 70 -2.04 -9.38 16.47
N PRO A 71 -2.67 -9.60 15.30
CA PRO A 71 -1.96 -10.14 14.15
C PRO A 71 -0.92 -9.16 13.61
N ASN A 72 0.15 -9.69 13.04
CA ASN A 72 0.96 -8.92 12.10
C ASN A 72 0.17 -8.70 10.81
N ILE A 73 0.55 -7.69 10.06
CA ILE A 73 -0.09 -7.36 8.78
C ILE A 73 0.99 -7.23 7.71
N LEU A 74 0.87 -8.02 6.64
CA LEU A 74 1.64 -7.87 5.41
C LEU A 74 0.68 -7.47 4.30
N TYR A 75 0.79 -6.24 3.81
CA TYR A 75 -0.01 -5.75 2.70
C TYR A 75 0.85 -5.56 1.45
N ILE A 76 0.51 -6.29 0.39
CA ILE A 76 1.19 -6.26 -0.90
C ILE A 76 0.22 -5.69 -1.93
N LEU A 77 0.58 -4.54 -2.50
CA LEU A 77 -0.19 -3.86 -3.53
C LEU A 77 0.61 -3.81 -4.82
N ILE A 78 0.14 -4.53 -5.84
CA ILE A 78 0.82 -4.65 -7.12
C ILE A 78 0.20 -3.65 -8.10
N ASP A 79 1.06 -2.89 -8.76
CA ASP A 79 0.67 -1.75 -9.59
C ASP A 79 0.17 -2.19 -10.97
N ASP A 80 -0.91 -1.54 -11.43
CA ASP A 80 -1.49 -1.69 -12.77
C ASP A 80 -1.86 -3.14 -13.17
N ILE A 81 -2.39 -3.90 -12.22
CA ILE A 81 -2.80 -5.29 -12.38
C ILE A 81 -4.32 -5.38 -12.49
N GLY A 82 -4.79 -5.80 -13.64
CA GLY A 82 -6.22 -6.00 -13.86
C GLY A 82 -6.75 -7.32 -13.30
N PHE A 83 -8.08 -7.40 -13.23
CA PHE A 83 -8.76 -8.60 -12.76
C PHE A 83 -8.38 -9.82 -13.60
N GLY A 84 -8.00 -10.89 -12.94
CA GLY A 84 -7.61 -12.17 -13.51
C GLY A 84 -6.12 -12.27 -13.87
N ASP A 85 -5.27 -11.30 -13.51
CA ASP A 85 -3.83 -11.40 -13.70
C ASP A 85 -3.15 -12.22 -12.61
N LEU A 86 -3.77 -12.30 -11.45
CA LEU A 86 -3.23 -12.93 -10.27
C LEU A 86 -4.06 -14.15 -9.84
N GLY A 87 -3.39 -15.18 -9.33
CA GLY A 87 -3.98 -16.22 -8.49
C GLY A 87 -5.11 -17.05 -9.08
N ASP A 88 -5.43 -16.91 -10.37
CA ASP A 88 -6.44 -17.73 -11.03
C ASP A 88 -5.79 -18.72 -12.01
N LYS A 89 -5.85 -19.99 -11.66
CA LYS A 89 -5.22 -21.06 -12.46
C LYS A 89 -5.81 -21.15 -13.88
N ALA A 90 -7.09 -20.96 -14.05
CA ALA A 90 -7.75 -21.03 -15.36
C ALA A 90 -7.32 -19.84 -16.24
N LEU A 91 -7.34 -18.64 -15.68
CA LEU A 91 -6.93 -17.42 -16.38
C LEU A 91 -5.44 -17.39 -16.68
N ASN A 92 -4.60 -17.83 -15.75
CA ASN A 92 -3.17 -18.01 -15.99
C ASN A 92 -2.88 -18.95 -17.17
N SER A 93 -3.72 -19.98 -17.37
CA SER A 93 -3.58 -20.88 -18.53
C SER A 93 -3.94 -20.19 -19.84
N ILE A 94 -4.95 -19.31 -19.84
CA ILE A 94 -5.35 -18.50 -21.00
C ILE A 94 -4.27 -17.47 -21.33
N ARG A 95 -3.71 -16.83 -20.32
CA ARG A 95 -2.69 -15.78 -20.45
C ARG A 95 -1.29 -16.30 -20.72
N GLY A 96 -1.04 -17.58 -20.48
CA GLY A 96 0.22 -18.27 -20.78
C GLY A 96 1.34 -18.05 -19.78
N TYR A 97 1.06 -17.47 -18.61
CA TYR A 97 2.00 -17.43 -17.49
C TYR A 97 1.35 -17.90 -16.19
N LYS A 98 2.16 -18.13 -15.19
CA LYS A 98 1.71 -18.65 -13.88
C LYS A 98 2.23 -17.78 -12.76
N THR A 99 1.42 -17.64 -11.71
CA THR A 99 1.76 -17.00 -10.45
C THR A 99 1.64 -17.99 -9.29
N PRO A 100 2.53 -19.00 -9.21
CA PRO A 100 2.36 -20.14 -8.31
C PRO A 100 2.39 -19.75 -6.83
N ALA A 101 3.18 -18.75 -6.44
CA ALA A 101 3.25 -18.27 -5.07
C ALA A 101 1.96 -17.54 -4.66
N ILE A 102 1.47 -16.63 -5.49
CA ILE A 102 0.19 -15.95 -5.28
C ILE A 102 -0.97 -16.95 -5.29
N ASN A 103 -0.94 -17.92 -6.20
CA ASN A 103 -1.92 -19.01 -6.24
C ASN A 103 -1.91 -19.85 -4.95
N LYS A 104 -0.75 -20.04 -4.31
CA LYS A 104 -0.66 -20.72 -3.01
C LYS A 104 -1.37 -19.88 -1.94
N VAL A 105 -1.10 -18.58 -1.86
CA VAL A 105 -1.77 -17.67 -0.91
C VAL A 105 -3.29 -17.69 -1.11
N ALA A 106 -3.76 -17.66 -2.36
CA ALA A 106 -5.19 -17.74 -2.68
C ALA A 106 -5.85 -19.04 -2.19
N ARG A 107 -5.16 -20.18 -2.34
CA ARG A 107 -5.66 -21.49 -1.85
C ARG A 107 -5.58 -21.64 -0.34
N GLU A 108 -4.59 -21.05 0.31
CA GLU A 108 -4.46 -21.06 1.77
C GLU A 108 -5.32 -20.02 2.47
N GLY A 109 -6.01 -19.19 1.70
CA GLY A 109 -6.83 -18.10 2.17
C GLY A 109 -8.14 -17.95 1.41
N MET A 110 -8.55 -16.72 1.22
CA MET A 110 -9.82 -16.30 0.65
C MET A 110 -9.59 -15.42 -0.58
N ARG A 111 -10.37 -15.65 -1.62
CA ARG A 111 -10.46 -14.75 -2.78
C ARG A 111 -11.63 -13.79 -2.61
N LEU A 112 -11.37 -12.49 -2.78
CA LEU A 112 -12.39 -11.45 -2.84
C LEU A 112 -12.75 -11.23 -4.32
N SER A 113 -13.81 -11.90 -4.81
CA SER A 113 -14.11 -11.97 -6.24
C SER A 113 -14.69 -10.68 -6.82
N ARG A 114 -15.17 -9.78 -5.95
CA ARG A 114 -15.66 -8.44 -6.30
C ARG A 114 -14.98 -7.37 -5.45
N MET A 115 -13.65 -7.32 -5.54
CA MET A 115 -12.84 -6.27 -4.92
C MET A 115 -12.73 -5.09 -5.87
N TYR A 116 -13.12 -3.92 -5.39
CA TYR A 116 -13.12 -2.67 -6.12
C TYR A 116 -12.11 -1.68 -5.53
N THR A 117 -11.48 -0.94 -6.42
CA THR A 117 -10.54 0.12 -6.10
C THR A 117 -10.95 1.41 -6.80
N GLU A 118 -10.20 2.46 -6.61
CA GLU A 118 -10.29 3.64 -7.45
C GLU A 118 -9.69 3.35 -8.84
N PRO A 119 -10.04 4.11 -9.88
CA PRO A 119 -9.60 3.82 -11.23
C PRO A 119 -8.11 4.13 -11.50
N SER A 120 -7.38 4.56 -10.48
CA SER A 120 -5.96 4.91 -10.60
C SER A 120 -5.19 4.76 -9.29
N CYS A 121 -3.86 4.69 -9.40
CA CYS A 121 -2.98 4.34 -8.30
C CYS A 121 -2.99 5.34 -7.14
N THR A 122 -2.83 6.65 -7.35
CA THR A 122 -2.87 7.64 -6.25
C THR A 122 -4.19 7.58 -5.49
N PRO A 123 -5.36 7.67 -6.14
CA PRO A 123 -6.64 7.58 -5.44
C PRO A 123 -6.81 6.29 -4.63
N THR A 124 -6.45 5.13 -5.18
CA THR A 124 -6.55 3.85 -4.47
C THR A 124 -5.67 3.80 -3.23
N ARG A 125 -4.42 4.27 -3.33
CA ARG A 125 -3.46 4.28 -2.22
C ARG A 125 -3.93 5.19 -1.10
N VAL A 126 -4.46 6.35 -1.46
CA VAL A 126 -5.05 7.30 -0.51
C VAL A 126 -6.32 6.71 0.13
N ALA A 127 -7.20 6.10 -0.65
CA ALA A 127 -8.42 5.46 -0.13
C ALA A 127 -8.09 4.36 0.88
N PHE A 128 -7.11 3.50 0.58
CA PHE A 128 -6.62 2.48 1.52
C PHE A 128 -6.04 3.09 2.80
N MET A 129 -5.15 4.07 2.65
CA MET A 129 -4.44 4.63 3.79
C MET A 129 -5.30 5.50 4.70
N THR A 130 -6.37 6.12 4.18
CA THR A 130 -7.23 7.03 4.95
C THR A 130 -8.61 6.49 5.26
N GLY A 131 -9.03 5.38 4.64
CA GLY A 131 -10.41 4.88 4.74
C GLY A 131 -11.45 5.83 4.16
N ARG A 132 -11.04 6.81 3.33
CA ARG A 132 -11.89 7.88 2.80
C ARG A 132 -11.85 7.92 1.29
N GLN A 133 -12.95 8.30 0.68
CA GLN A 133 -12.99 8.59 -0.74
C GLN A 133 -11.99 9.70 -1.10
N PRO A 134 -11.13 9.52 -2.11
CA PRO A 134 -9.99 10.41 -2.39
C PRO A 134 -10.40 11.86 -2.72
N TYR A 135 -11.60 12.06 -3.22
CA TYR A 135 -12.14 13.40 -3.46
C TYR A 135 -12.31 14.24 -2.18
N ARG A 136 -12.49 13.58 -1.03
CA ARG A 136 -12.66 14.26 0.26
C ARG A 136 -11.36 14.85 0.81
N ASN A 137 -10.23 14.35 0.36
CA ASN A 137 -8.89 14.83 0.77
C ASN A 137 -8.11 15.48 -0.38
N GLY A 138 -8.77 15.73 -1.53
CA GLY A 138 -8.16 16.42 -2.67
C GLY A 138 -7.25 15.54 -3.55
N MET A 139 -7.20 14.22 -3.31
CA MET A 139 -6.31 13.29 -4.00
C MET A 139 -7.04 12.41 -5.03
N GLY A 140 -8.13 12.91 -5.61
CA GLY A 140 -8.94 12.18 -6.59
C GLY A 140 -8.30 11.97 -7.96
N ASN A 141 -7.18 12.65 -8.23
CA ASN A 141 -6.43 12.51 -9.48
C ASN A 141 -5.07 11.85 -9.23
N THR A 142 -4.55 11.19 -10.28
CA THR A 142 -3.18 10.65 -10.25
C THR A 142 -2.18 11.80 -10.24
N ALA A 143 -1.23 11.75 -9.31
CA ALA A 143 -0.06 12.60 -9.34
C ALA A 143 0.88 12.07 -10.44
N VAL A 144 0.90 12.72 -11.59
CA VAL A 144 1.67 12.25 -12.76
C VAL A 144 3.10 12.72 -12.77
N ASP A 145 3.39 13.83 -12.10
CA ASP A 145 4.70 14.45 -12.05
C ASP A 145 5.05 14.84 -10.63
N ILE A 146 6.29 15.24 -10.43
CA ILE A 146 6.68 15.94 -9.20
C ILE A 146 6.02 17.31 -9.24
N SER A 147 4.89 17.41 -8.60
CA SER A 147 3.98 18.56 -8.69
C SER A 147 4.02 19.47 -7.47
N GLY A 148 4.79 19.10 -6.45
CA GLY A 148 4.90 19.88 -5.22
C GLY A 148 3.66 19.81 -4.34
N PHE A 149 2.88 18.73 -4.40
CA PHE A 149 1.73 18.51 -3.53
C PHE A 149 1.67 17.05 -3.02
N GLY A 150 0.77 16.78 -2.10
CA GLY A 150 0.56 15.44 -1.58
C GLY A 150 -0.54 15.37 -0.54
N LEU A 151 -0.66 14.22 0.08
CA LEU A 151 -1.58 13.98 1.17
C LEU A 151 -1.33 14.98 2.29
N ALA A 152 -2.37 15.69 2.70
CA ALA A 152 -2.24 16.73 3.71
C ALA A 152 -1.90 16.12 5.08
N GLU A 153 -1.01 16.78 5.82
CA GLU A 153 -0.55 16.37 7.16
C GLU A 153 -1.69 16.09 8.16
N LYS A 154 -2.82 16.77 8.00
CA LYS A 154 -4.02 16.59 8.84
C LYS A 154 -4.81 15.30 8.56
N GLU A 155 -4.54 14.61 7.46
CA GLU A 155 -5.20 13.35 7.14
C GLU A 155 -4.61 12.22 7.97
N VAL A 156 -5.45 11.57 8.75
CA VAL A 156 -5.05 10.43 9.58
C VAL A 156 -4.96 9.19 8.72
N THR A 157 -3.83 8.52 8.77
CA THR A 157 -3.59 7.30 8.00
C THR A 157 -3.70 6.04 8.85
N LEU A 158 -3.90 4.91 8.18
CA LEU A 158 -3.87 3.60 8.81
C LEU A 158 -2.53 3.34 9.55
N ALA A 159 -1.41 3.79 8.97
CA ALA A 159 -0.10 3.60 9.59
C ALA A 159 0.05 4.42 10.88
N GLU A 160 -0.54 5.62 10.96
CA GLU A 160 -0.58 6.40 12.20
C GLU A 160 -1.38 5.69 13.28
N ILE A 161 -2.59 5.21 12.97
CA ILE A 161 -3.43 4.48 13.92
C ILE A 161 -2.72 3.21 14.41
N LEU A 162 -2.11 2.45 13.50
CA LEU A 162 -1.39 1.23 13.88
C LEU A 162 -0.13 1.54 14.71
N SER A 163 0.63 2.59 14.36
CA SER A 163 1.79 3.05 15.14
C SER A 163 1.39 3.45 16.56
N GLU A 164 0.30 4.22 16.72
CA GLU A 164 -0.25 4.61 18.02
C GLU A 164 -0.79 3.39 18.79
N SER A 165 -1.29 2.37 18.10
CA SER A 165 -1.73 1.10 18.67
C SER A 165 -0.57 0.13 19.01
N GLY A 166 0.67 0.56 18.83
CA GLY A 166 1.86 -0.18 19.22
C GLY A 166 2.48 -1.08 18.16
N TYR A 167 2.03 -1.00 16.91
CA TYR A 167 2.67 -1.69 15.80
C TYR A 167 4.00 -1.01 15.40
N ASN A 168 4.94 -1.82 14.93
CA ASN A 168 6.06 -1.34 14.14
C ASN A 168 5.63 -1.23 12.68
N THR A 169 5.77 -0.07 12.08
CA THR A 169 5.21 0.25 10.75
C THR A 169 6.32 0.48 9.74
N VAL A 170 6.30 -0.25 8.64
CA VAL A 170 7.31 -0.18 7.58
C VAL A 170 6.65 -0.07 6.21
N HIS A 171 7.10 0.87 5.39
CA HIS A 171 6.71 1.02 3.99
C HIS A 171 7.90 0.83 3.06
N ILE A 172 7.75 -0.06 2.08
CA ILE A 172 8.76 -0.32 1.05
C ILE A 172 8.13 -0.29 -0.34
N GLY A 173 8.69 0.51 -1.24
CA GLY A 173 8.29 0.59 -2.63
C GLY A 173 7.45 1.82 -2.94
N LYS A 174 6.60 1.75 -3.97
CA LYS A 174 5.85 2.89 -4.50
C LYS A 174 4.94 3.53 -3.45
N TRP A 175 5.15 4.82 -3.14
CA TRP A 175 4.26 5.59 -2.26
C TRP A 175 3.12 6.25 -3.03
N HIS A 176 3.46 7.17 -3.92
CA HIS A 176 2.55 7.84 -4.86
C HIS A 176 1.38 8.62 -4.20
N MET A 177 1.57 9.12 -3.00
CA MET A 177 0.60 9.98 -2.30
C MET A 177 1.16 11.37 -2.01
N GLY A 178 2.20 11.76 -2.75
CA GLY A 178 2.81 13.08 -2.69
C GLY A 178 4.33 13.03 -2.70
N ASP A 179 4.92 14.09 -3.22
CA ASP A 179 6.34 14.27 -3.43
C ASP A 179 6.94 15.34 -2.51
N ILE A 180 6.11 16.16 -1.86
CA ILE A 180 6.55 17.06 -0.81
C ILE A 180 6.86 16.29 0.47
N ARG A 181 7.79 16.83 1.25
CA ARG A 181 8.32 16.15 2.45
C ARG A 181 7.23 15.80 3.47
N GLU A 182 6.27 16.67 3.66
CA GLU A 182 5.15 16.51 4.60
C GLU A 182 4.24 15.34 4.24
N ALA A 183 4.20 14.98 2.95
CA ALA A 183 3.40 13.87 2.43
C ALA A 183 4.17 12.53 2.37
N TRP A 184 5.44 12.48 2.78
CA TRP A 184 6.23 11.23 2.77
C TRP A 184 5.71 10.23 3.82
N PRO A 185 5.88 8.92 3.60
CA PRO A 185 5.39 7.89 4.52
C PRO A 185 5.87 8.08 5.96
N ASN A 186 7.10 8.57 6.13
CA ASN A 186 7.70 8.82 7.45
C ASN A 186 6.97 9.91 8.26
N PHE A 187 6.19 10.76 7.61
CA PHE A 187 5.36 11.79 8.24
C PHE A 187 3.88 11.37 8.34
N HIS A 188 3.55 10.22 7.78
CA HIS A 188 2.22 9.60 7.80
C HIS A 188 2.23 8.23 8.50
N GLY A 189 2.94 8.12 9.62
CA GLY A 189 2.83 7.00 10.56
C GLY A 189 3.80 5.85 10.35
N PHE A 190 4.62 5.83 9.28
CA PHE A 190 5.61 4.79 9.10
C PHE A 190 6.90 5.07 9.87
N ASP A 191 7.33 4.11 10.71
CA ASP A 191 8.58 4.19 11.46
C ASP A 191 9.80 4.10 10.55
N TYR A 192 9.71 3.29 9.49
CA TYR A 192 10.70 3.23 8.43
C TYR A 192 10.00 3.27 7.06
N ALA A 193 10.62 3.95 6.12
CA ALA A 193 10.20 3.91 4.74
C ALA A 193 11.39 3.91 3.78
N ALA A 194 11.21 3.24 2.63
CA ALA A 194 12.08 3.33 1.46
C ALA A 194 11.20 3.33 0.20
N PHE A 195 11.24 4.42 -0.53
CA PHE A 195 10.31 4.64 -1.64
C PHE A 195 10.93 5.53 -2.72
N PRO A 196 10.53 5.40 -4.00
CA PRO A 196 10.92 6.34 -5.03
C PRO A 196 10.17 7.66 -4.85
N ILE A 197 10.84 8.76 -5.15
CA ILE A 197 10.19 10.08 -5.13
C ILE A 197 9.30 10.27 -6.35
N HIS A 198 9.70 9.71 -7.48
CA HIS A 198 8.94 9.76 -8.73
C HIS A 198 7.85 8.70 -8.79
N GLN A 199 6.79 9.01 -9.53
CA GLN A 199 5.81 7.99 -9.85
C GLN A 199 6.40 6.96 -10.84
N GLN A 200 5.85 5.76 -10.83
CA GLN A 200 6.43 4.62 -11.54
C GLN A 200 6.47 4.78 -13.07
N GLY A 201 5.46 5.41 -13.68
CA GLY A 201 5.47 5.63 -15.12
C GLY A 201 6.62 6.51 -15.58
N GLN A 202 7.04 7.47 -14.77
CA GLN A 202 8.21 8.31 -15.03
C GLN A 202 9.51 7.50 -14.87
N LEU A 203 9.59 6.65 -13.84
CA LEU A 203 10.75 5.78 -13.61
C LEU A 203 11.00 4.78 -14.74
N THR A 204 10.02 4.52 -15.61
CA THR A 204 10.16 3.63 -16.76
C THR A 204 10.58 4.34 -18.05
N ILE A 205 10.83 5.64 -17.98
CA ILE A 205 11.41 6.40 -19.09
C ILE A 205 12.92 6.40 -18.92
N PHE A 206 13.62 5.68 -19.80
CA PHE A 206 15.07 5.55 -19.71
C PHE A 206 15.77 6.59 -20.58
N HIS A 207 17.01 6.91 -20.24
CA HIS A 207 17.81 7.94 -20.92
C HIS A 207 17.84 7.76 -22.44
N ASP A 208 18.02 6.54 -22.90
CA ASP A 208 18.13 6.25 -24.35
C ASP A 208 16.79 6.36 -25.07
N ASP A 209 15.68 6.31 -24.34
CA ASP A 209 14.32 6.48 -24.87
C ASP A 209 13.88 7.95 -24.88
N ALA A 210 14.47 8.78 -24.04
CA ALA A 210 14.11 10.20 -23.88
C ALA A 210 14.50 11.08 -25.09
N ALA A 211 15.36 10.59 -25.95
CA ALA A 211 15.70 11.26 -27.20
C ALA A 211 14.57 11.24 -28.25
N ASP A 212 13.50 10.48 -27.99
CA ASP A 212 12.34 10.35 -28.86
C ASP A 212 11.21 11.25 -28.37
N GLU A 213 10.71 12.11 -29.24
CA GLU A 213 9.64 13.07 -28.92
C GLU A 213 8.37 12.41 -28.41
N GLU A 214 8.01 11.20 -28.86
CA GLU A 214 6.82 10.49 -28.37
C GLU A 214 6.95 10.07 -26.90
N VAL A 215 8.13 9.78 -26.42
CA VAL A 215 8.40 9.39 -25.03
C VAL A 215 8.55 10.62 -24.14
N SER A 216 9.02 11.75 -24.69
CA SER A 216 9.16 13.00 -23.95
C SER A 216 7.83 13.73 -23.72
N ILE A 217 6.77 13.37 -24.44
CA ILE A 217 5.43 13.94 -24.24
C ILE A 217 4.86 13.41 -22.91
N GLY A 218 4.75 14.28 -21.93
CA GLY A 218 4.23 13.96 -20.59
C GLY A 218 5.28 13.92 -19.49
N ILE A 219 6.55 14.16 -19.82
CA ILE A 219 7.56 14.50 -18.82
C ILE A 219 7.29 15.95 -18.38
N GLY A 220 6.70 16.10 -17.21
CA GLY A 220 6.34 17.42 -16.69
C GLY A 220 7.56 18.32 -16.55
N LYS A 221 7.44 19.53 -17.09
CA LYS A 221 8.44 20.58 -16.93
C LYS A 221 8.25 21.38 -15.64
N ASN A 222 7.16 21.16 -14.94
CA ASN A 222 6.80 21.88 -13.74
C ASN A 222 7.26 21.16 -12.49
N ASN A 223 8.54 21.29 -12.19
CA ASN A 223 9.09 20.79 -10.94
C ASN A 223 9.15 21.95 -9.93
N TYR A 224 8.72 21.66 -8.72
CA TYR A 224 8.86 22.60 -7.61
C TYR A 224 10.30 22.68 -7.10
N ASP A 225 11.13 21.72 -7.47
CA ASP A 225 12.54 21.64 -7.09
C ASP A 225 13.34 20.93 -8.21
N ASP A 226 14.37 21.60 -8.73
CA ASP A 226 15.23 21.09 -9.82
C ASP A 226 15.93 19.76 -9.48
N ARG A 227 16.14 19.47 -8.19
CA ARG A 227 16.72 18.20 -7.74
C ARG A 227 15.84 16.99 -8.04
N TYR A 228 14.56 17.21 -8.23
CA TYR A 228 13.59 16.18 -8.57
C TYR A 228 13.18 16.23 -10.04
N SER A 229 13.84 17.08 -10.83
CA SER A 229 13.50 17.24 -12.23
C SER A 229 13.84 16.00 -13.05
N LEU A 230 12.82 15.40 -13.64
CA LEU A 230 13.02 14.26 -14.55
C LEU A 230 13.85 14.66 -15.79
N ASP A 231 13.68 15.90 -16.26
CA ASP A 231 14.46 16.47 -17.35
C ASP A 231 15.97 16.53 -17.03
N GLY A 232 16.32 16.92 -15.78
CA GLY A 232 17.71 16.86 -15.31
C GLY A 232 18.26 15.45 -15.18
N TRP A 233 17.43 14.52 -14.78
CA TRP A 233 17.78 13.11 -14.62
C TRP A 233 18.05 12.40 -15.96
N LEU A 234 17.33 12.76 -17.01
CA LEU A 234 17.49 12.18 -18.35
C LEU A 234 18.68 12.78 -19.12
N ARG A 235 19.30 13.87 -18.64
CA ARG A 235 20.47 14.47 -19.25
C ARG A 235 21.75 13.71 -18.89
N THR A 236 22.73 13.74 -19.81
CA THR A 236 24.03 13.11 -19.60
C THR A 236 24.91 13.79 -18.55
N ASP A 237 24.61 15.04 -18.25
CA ASP A 237 25.31 15.90 -17.29
C ASP A 237 24.51 16.09 -15.98
N ALA A 238 23.47 15.27 -15.80
CA ALA A 238 22.63 15.34 -14.60
C ALA A 238 23.49 15.33 -13.34
N SER A 239 23.35 16.34 -12.55
CA SER A 239 23.86 16.38 -11.18
C SER A 239 23.11 15.35 -10.34
N ALA A 240 23.61 15.03 -9.14
CA ALA A 240 23.09 14.00 -8.24
C ALA A 240 21.56 14.08 -7.99
N MET A 241 20.78 13.58 -8.95
CA MET A 241 19.31 13.60 -8.89
C MET A 241 18.80 12.65 -7.83
N VAL A 242 17.73 13.07 -7.13
CA VAL A 242 17.05 12.25 -6.12
C VAL A 242 16.19 11.22 -6.83
N THR A 243 16.49 9.95 -6.62
CA THR A 243 15.70 8.83 -7.15
C THR A 243 14.71 8.25 -6.13
N GLY A 244 14.97 8.47 -4.84
CA GLY A 244 14.12 7.98 -3.77
C GLY A 244 14.49 8.56 -2.43
N VAL A 245 13.76 8.14 -1.41
CA VAL A 245 13.98 8.50 -0.01
C VAL A 245 13.94 7.24 0.83
N GLU A 246 14.82 7.15 1.82
CA GLU A 246 14.80 6.06 2.79
C GLU A 246 15.19 6.53 4.19
N GLY A 247 14.70 5.85 5.21
CA GLY A 247 15.15 6.07 6.58
C GLY A 247 14.09 5.89 7.64
N THR A 248 14.55 6.04 8.88
CA THR A 248 13.72 5.91 10.08
C THR A 248 13.18 7.28 10.49
N ARG A 249 11.88 7.33 10.79
CA ARG A 249 11.18 8.52 11.26
C ARG A 249 11.92 9.20 12.41
N GLY A 250 12.12 10.51 12.28
CA GLY A 250 12.74 11.36 13.31
C GLY A 250 14.26 11.16 13.53
N LYS A 251 14.94 10.30 12.73
CA LYS A 251 16.36 10.00 12.93
C LYS A 251 17.22 10.26 11.70
N ASN A 252 17.05 9.49 10.64
CA ASN A 252 18.00 9.42 9.53
C ASN A 252 17.31 9.26 8.17
N ILE A 253 16.26 10.05 7.94
CA ILE A 253 15.64 10.11 6.62
C ILE A 253 16.64 10.79 5.67
N ARG A 254 16.94 10.12 4.56
CA ARG A 254 17.90 10.58 3.57
C ARG A 254 17.38 10.38 2.14
N GLU A 255 17.81 11.23 1.27
CA GLU A 255 17.60 11.08 -0.17
C GLU A 255 18.59 10.05 -0.75
N VAL A 256 18.11 9.29 -1.71
CA VAL A 256 18.92 8.37 -2.54
C VAL A 256 19.18 9.06 -3.86
N HIS A 257 20.46 9.24 -4.17
CA HIS A 257 20.88 10.00 -5.35
C HIS A 257 21.50 9.10 -6.41
N MET A 258 21.32 9.48 -7.67
CA MET A 258 22.21 9.05 -8.73
C MET A 258 23.59 9.72 -8.52
N LYS A 259 24.64 9.08 -9.01
CA LYS A 259 25.94 9.75 -9.06
C LYS A 259 25.93 10.79 -10.18
N PRO A 260 26.63 11.92 -10.04
CA PRO A 260 26.75 12.91 -11.10
C PRO A 260 27.26 12.27 -12.40
N GLY A 261 26.58 12.53 -13.51
CA GLY A 261 26.92 11.98 -14.83
C GLY A 261 26.43 10.54 -15.10
N GLU A 262 25.80 9.86 -14.14
CA GLU A 262 25.12 8.59 -14.41
C GLU A 262 23.85 8.81 -15.23
N ARG A 263 23.54 7.83 -16.07
CA ARG A 263 22.30 7.77 -16.84
C ARG A 263 21.27 6.87 -16.17
N TRP A 264 20.02 7.27 -16.22
CA TRP A 264 18.92 6.40 -15.81
C TRP A 264 18.62 5.38 -16.91
N THR A 265 18.77 4.12 -16.59
CA THR A 265 18.65 3.00 -17.52
C THR A 265 17.71 1.92 -16.96
N GLU A 266 17.27 0.99 -17.81
CA GLU A 266 16.52 -0.18 -17.39
C GLU A 266 17.25 -0.99 -16.29
N ALA A 267 18.57 -1.11 -16.39
CA ALA A 267 19.38 -1.79 -15.39
C ALA A 267 19.31 -1.08 -14.03
N LYS A 268 19.35 0.25 -13.99
CA LYS A 268 19.18 1.05 -12.76
C LYS A 268 17.78 0.90 -12.17
N TYR A 269 16.76 0.87 -13.00
CA TYR A 269 15.41 0.61 -12.56
C TYR A 269 15.24 -0.81 -11.98
N HIS A 270 15.90 -1.80 -12.60
CA HIS A 270 15.93 -3.15 -12.06
C HIS A 270 16.66 -3.22 -10.72
N GLU A 271 17.85 -2.60 -10.59
CA GLU A 271 18.60 -2.50 -9.33
C GLU A 271 17.74 -1.88 -8.21
N MET A 272 16.97 -0.83 -8.51
CA MET A 272 16.04 -0.20 -7.57
C MET A 272 14.96 -1.18 -7.08
N ASN A 273 14.36 -1.94 -8.00
CA ASN A 273 13.33 -2.94 -7.66
C ASN A 273 13.89 -4.07 -6.78
N VAL A 274 15.07 -4.60 -7.13
CA VAL A 274 15.77 -5.63 -6.33
C VAL A 274 16.08 -5.10 -4.94
N ARG A 275 16.57 -3.85 -4.82
CA ARG A 275 16.85 -3.22 -3.54
C ARG A 275 15.60 -3.14 -2.65
N TYR A 276 14.43 -2.77 -3.20
CA TYR A 276 13.19 -2.75 -2.42
C TYR A 276 12.77 -4.15 -1.95
N GLN A 277 12.96 -5.19 -2.77
CA GLN A 277 12.74 -6.56 -2.34
C GLN A 277 13.67 -6.96 -1.19
N GLU A 278 14.97 -6.66 -1.31
CA GLU A 278 15.96 -6.92 -0.26
C GLU A 278 15.62 -6.20 1.05
N GLN A 279 15.22 -4.93 0.97
CA GLN A 279 14.79 -4.15 2.13
C GLN A 279 13.50 -4.71 2.76
N ALA A 280 12.53 -5.16 1.98
CA ALA A 280 11.32 -5.80 2.50
C ALA A 280 11.68 -7.08 3.27
N MET A 281 12.57 -7.92 2.74
CA MET A 281 13.07 -9.13 3.39
C MET A 281 13.88 -8.82 4.66
N GLU A 282 14.74 -7.80 4.63
CA GLU A 282 15.53 -7.38 5.78
C GLU A 282 14.62 -6.90 6.92
N HIS A 283 13.65 -6.02 6.58
CA HIS A 283 12.71 -5.51 7.58
C HIS A 283 11.79 -6.59 8.11
N LEU A 284 11.32 -7.53 7.29
CA LEU A 284 10.56 -8.68 7.76
C LEU A 284 11.35 -9.49 8.81
N ARG A 285 12.62 -9.77 8.54
CA ARG A 285 13.51 -10.50 9.49
C ARG A 285 13.75 -9.74 10.78
N LYS A 286 13.82 -8.42 10.72
CA LYS A 286 13.96 -7.55 11.89
C LYS A 286 12.68 -7.52 12.71
N LEU A 287 11.56 -7.23 12.07
CA LEU A 287 10.25 -7.11 12.68
C LEU A 287 9.78 -8.41 13.37
N ALA A 288 10.07 -9.56 12.75
CA ALA A 288 9.72 -10.87 13.32
C ALA A 288 10.46 -11.22 14.63
N LYS A 289 11.56 -10.52 14.95
CA LYS A 289 12.32 -10.69 16.20
C LYS A 289 11.85 -9.77 17.32
N GLU A 290 11.01 -8.82 17.00
CA GLU A 290 10.51 -7.84 17.98
C GLU A 290 9.23 -8.33 18.64
N ASP A 291 9.00 -7.89 19.88
CA ASP A 291 7.80 -8.29 20.63
C ASP A 291 6.52 -7.61 20.15
N LYS A 292 6.64 -6.53 19.40
CA LYS A 292 5.53 -5.78 18.85
C LYS A 292 4.98 -6.42 17.58
N PRO A 293 3.69 -6.33 17.32
CA PRO A 293 3.14 -6.66 16.01
C PRO A 293 3.70 -5.69 14.96
N PHE A 294 3.68 -6.10 13.70
CA PHE A 294 4.15 -5.25 12.62
C PHE A 294 3.09 -5.02 11.54
N PHE A 295 3.18 -3.88 10.89
CA PHE A 295 2.56 -3.56 9.62
C PHE A 295 3.65 -3.35 8.58
N LEU A 296 3.86 -4.35 7.73
CA LEU A 296 4.77 -4.28 6.58
C LEU A 296 3.96 -4.01 5.32
N ASN A 297 4.11 -2.83 4.78
CA ASN A 297 3.46 -2.34 3.58
C ASN A 297 4.46 -2.44 2.42
N TYR A 298 4.34 -3.49 1.58
CA TYR A 298 5.23 -3.74 0.46
C TYR A 298 4.51 -3.51 -0.87
N TRP A 299 4.91 -2.46 -1.58
CA TRP A 299 4.31 -2.04 -2.85
C TRP A 299 5.36 -2.05 -3.96
N PRO A 300 5.64 -3.22 -4.59
CA PRO A 300 6.66 -3.32 -5.63
C PRO A 300 6.35 -2.41 -6.82
N LEU A 301 7.41 -1.94 -7.50
CA LEU A 301 7.26 -1.15 -8.72
C LEU A 301 6.97 -2.02 -9.94
N TYR A 302 7.47 -3.26 -9.94
CA TYR A 302 7.14 -4.23 -10.98
C TYR A 302 5.69 -4.73 -10.81
N PRO A 303 5.01 -5.15 -11.92
CA PRO A 303 5.58 -5.53 -13.22
C PRO A 303 5.71 -4.39 -14.24
N LEU A 304 5.34 -3.14 -13.91
CA LEU A 304 5.39 -2.06 -14.89
C LEU A 304 6.83 -1.84 -15.40
N THR A 305 6.95 -1.68 -16.70
CA THR A 305 8.20 -1.42 -17.43
C THR A 305 7.98 -0.36 -18.49
N GLY A 306 9.06 0.24 -18.99
CA GLY A 306 8.99 1.29 -19.98
C GLY A 306 8.44 0.84 -21.35
N PRO A 307 7.75 1.73 -22.06
CA PRO A 307 7.11 1.40 -23.32
C PRO A 307 8.09 0.94 -24.41
N ARG A 308 9.32 1.42 -24.42
CA ARG A 308 10.31 1.04 -25.42
C ARG A 308 11.01 -0.26 -25.12
N THR A 309 11.26 -0.56 -23.87
CA THR A 309 11.76 -1.86 -23.44
C THR A 309 10.81 -2.95 -23.86
N THR A 310 9.50 -2.68 -23.79
CA THR A 310 8.46 -3.64 -24.17
C THR A 310 8.31 -3.79 -25.67
N THR A 311 8.49 -2.74 -26.47
CA THR A 311 8.33 -2.80 -27.94
C THR A 311 9.43 -3.61 -28.64
N LYS A 312 10.62 -3.67 -28.11
CA LYS A 312 11.73 -4.47 -28.66
C LYS A 312 11.61 -5.97 -28.39
N GLN A 313 10.68 -6.39 -27.54
CA GLN A 313 10.60 -7.75 -27.02
C GLN A 313 9.25 -8.44 -27.33
N TYR A 314 8.55 -8.02 -28.33
CA TYR A 314 7.36 -8.73 -28.84
C TYR A 314 7.73 -10.10 -29.42
N THR A 315 8.11 -11.03 -28.57
CA THR A 315 8.64 -12.30 -29.08
C THR A 315 7.67 -13.46 -29.02
N THR A 316 6.66 -13.37 -28.15
CA THR A 316 5.68 -14.47 -28.02
C THR A 316 4.33 -13.99 -27.49
N PRO A 317 3.21 -14.66 -27.84
CA PRO A 317 1.91 -14.35 -27.26
C PRO A 317 1.84 -14.47 -25.74
N ASN A 318 2.74 -15.25 -25.13
CA ASN A 318 2.73 -15.62 -23.71
C ASN A 318 4.01 -15.19 -22.99
N GLY A 319 4.73 -14.24 -23.57
CA GLY A 319 6.02 -13.76 -23.04
C GLY A 319 6.05 -12.24 -22.96
N GLY A 320 7.27 -11.70 -23.17
CA GLY A 320 7.55 -10.30 -23.06
C GLY A 320 7.91 -9.85 -21.66
N ILE A 321 8.43 -8.64 -21.58
CA ILE A 321 9.03 -8.11 -20.34
C ILE A 321 8.04 -8.01 -19.19
N TYR A 322 6.78 -7.65 -19.48
CA TYR A 322 5.73 -7.58 -18.46
C TYR A 322 5.54 -8.93 -17.74
N VAL A 323 5.44 -10.02 -18.52
CA VAL A 323 5.25 -11.38 -17.98
C VAL A 323 6.48 -11.84 -17.21
N GLU A 324 7.68 -11.50 -17.66
CA GLU A 324 8.92 -11.80 -16.93
C GLU A 324 8.96 -11.07 -15.58
N LYS A 325 8.57 -9.80 -15.55
CA LYS A 325 8.53 -9.02 -14.31
C LYS A 325 7.40 -9.47 -13.39
N MET A 326 6.26 -9.91 -13.94
CA MET A 326 5.18 -10.52 -13.14
C MET A 326 5.63 -11.83 -12.47
N LYS A 327 6.35 -12.70 -13.20
CA LYS A 327 6.94 -13.91 -12.63
C LYS A 327 7.95 -13.59 -11.52
N LEU A 328 8.71 -12.53 -11.69
CA LEU A 328 9.67 -12.08 -10.68
C LEU A 328 8.95 -11.56 -9.42
N VAL A 329 7.88 -10.78 -9.57
CA VAL A 329 7.03 -10.34 -8.44
C VAL A 329 6.44 -11.55 -7.72
N ASP A 330 5.91 -12.53 -8.44
CA ASP A 330 5.38 -13.76 -7.84
C ASP A 330 6.47 -14.53 -7.06
N GLN A 331 7.68 -14.62 -7.60
CA GLN A 331 8.81 -15.20 -6.91
C GLN A 331 9.12 -14.45 -5.61
N TRP A 332 9.22 -13.13 -5.64
CA TRP A 332 9.50 -12.29 -4.47
C TRP A 332 8.44 -12.42 -3.38
N ILE A 333 7.17 -12.50 -3.78
CA ILE A 333 6.08 -12.80 -2.84
C ILE A 333 6.25 -14.17 -2.22
N GLY A 334 6.63 -15.19 -3.03
CA GLY A 334 6.94 -16.52 -2.53
C GLY A 334 8.09 -16.55 -1.53
N GLU A 335 9.12 -15.77 -1.75
CA GLU A 335 10.27 -15.61 -0.83
C GLU A 335 9.83 -14.95 0.50
N LEU A 336 9.00 -13.90 0.47
CA LEU A 336 8.43 -13.29 1.67
C LEU A 336 7.57 -14.29 2.46
N MET A 337 6.70 -15.04 1.78
CA MET A 337 5.86 -16.06 2.43
C MET A 337 6.69 -17.16 3.08
N ALA A 338 7.70 -17.66 2.38
CA ALA A 338 8.59 -18.71 2.90
C ALA A 338 9.42 -18.20 4.10
N GLU A 339 9.88 -16.95 4.05
CA GLU A 339 10.61 -16.36 5.18
C GLU A 339 9.71 -16.17 6.40
N MET A 340 8.44 -15.76 6.24
CA MET A 340 7.48 -15.70 7.35
C MET A 340 7.25 -17.06 8.01
N GLU A 341 7.12 -18.13 7.20
CA GLU A 341 7.01 -19.49 7.71
C GLU A 341 8.25 -19.89 8.53
N LYS A 342 9.44 -19.64 7.98
CA LYS A 342 10.73 -19.92 8.65
C LYS A 342 10.91 -19.13 9.95
N LEU A 343 10.44 -17.88 9.98
CA LEU A 343 10.49 -17.02 11.17
C LEU A 343 9.39 -17.34 12.20
N GLY A 344 8.46 -18.25 11.89
CA GLY A 344 7.37 -18.65 12.77
C GLY A 344 6.27 -17.59 12.96
N VAL A 345 6.19 -16.59 12.09
CA VAL A 345 5.20 -15.51 12.20
C VAL A 345 4.00 -15.68 11.25
N ALA A 346 4.07 -16.62 10.31
CA ALA A 346 3.07 -16.78 9.25
C ALA A 346 1.65 -17.09 9.77
N GLU A 347 1.53 -17.83 10.89
CA GLU A 347 0.25 -18.20 11.50
C GLU A 347 -0.48 -17.00 12.15
N ASN A 348 0.27 -16.01 12.63
CA ASN A 348 -0.28 -14.79 13.23
C ASN A 348 -0.11 -13.58 12.32
N THR A 349 -0.14 -13.78 11.03
CA THR A 349 -0.03 -12.68 10.04
C THR A 349 -1.22 -12.68 9.10
N LEU A 350 -1.92 -11.53 9.08
CA LEU A 350 -2.86 -11.19 8.03
C LEU A 350 -2.09 -10.78 6.79
N VAL A 351 -2.18 -11.56 5.73
CA VAL A 351 -1.58 -11.25 4.41
C VAL A 351 -2.68 -10.80 3.48
N ILE A 352 -2.49 -9.65 2.85
CA ILE A 352 -3.38 -9.10 1.82
C ILE A 352 -2.53 -8.89 0.56
N ILE A 353 -2.96 -9.44 -0.57
CA ILE A 353 -2.34 -9.25 -1.89
C ILE A 353 -3.42 -8.80 -2.86
N MET A 354 -3.22 -7.65 -3.52
CA MET A 354 -4.18 -7.16 -4.51
C MET A 354 -3.54 -6.23 -5.55
N GLY A 355 -4.27 -5.97 -6.64
CA GLY A 355 -3.97 -4.88 -7.57
C GLY A 355 -4.46 -3.54 -7.04
N ASP A 356 -3.88 -2.43 -7.52
CA ASP A 356 -4.30 -1.08 -7.15
C ASP A 356 -5.34 -0.46 -8.11
N ASN A 357 -5.34 -0.87 -9.36
CA ASN A 357 -6.33 -0.51 -10.38
C ASN A 357 -6.22 -1.47 -11.56
N GLY A 358 -7.10 -1.34 -12.53
CA GLY A 358 -7.05 -2.13 -13.76
C GLY A 358 -5.79 -1.90 -14.59
N HIS A 359 -5.61 -2.71 -15.64
CA HIS A 359 -4.46 -2.64 -16.53
C HIS A 359 -4.19 -1.24 -17.05
N PHE A 360 -2.93 -0.88 -17.15
CA PHE A 360 -2.51 0.24 -17.98
C PHE A 360 -2.41 -0.25 -19.43
N THR A 361 -3.50 -0.14 -20.14
CA THR A 361 -3.70 -0.75 -21.46
C THR A 361 -2.62 -0.44 -22.48
N LYS A 362 -2.07 0.76 -22.47
CA LYS A 362 -0.99 1.17 -23.37
C LYS A 362 0.26 0.29 -23.19
N TYR A 363 0.68 0.04 -21.96
CA TYR A 363 1.88 -0.77 -21.69
C TYR A 363 1.60 -2.27 -21.85
N SER A 364 0.43 -2.74 -21.45
CA SER A 364 0.10 -4.15 -21.60
C SER A 364 -0.01 -4.55 -23.07
N SER A 365 -0.58 -3.70 -23.93
CA SER A 365 -0.62 -3.95 -25.36
C SER A 365 0.75 -3.93 -26.03
N GLN A 366 1.64 -3.03 -25.60
CA GLN A 366 3.01 -2.94 -26.10
C GLN A 366 3.90 -4.09 -25.66
N SER A 367 3.63 -4.68 -24.49
CA SER A 367 4.38 -5.84 -23.98
C SER A 367 3.95 -7.18 -24.56
N GLY A 368 3.04 -7.20 -25.52
CA GLY A 368 2.44 -8.43 -26.05
C GLY A 368 1.46 -9.09 -25.08
N TYR A 369 1.15 -8.41 -23.97
CA TYR A 369 0.19 -8.87 -23.00
C TYR A 369 -1.20 -8.38 -23.39
N THR A 370 -2.06 -9.32 -23.69
CA THR A 370 -3.51 -9.15 -23.82
C THR A 370 -4.15 -10.37 -23.17
N PRO A 371 -5.19 -10.30 -22.50
CA PRO A 371 -6.42 -9.59 -22.72
C PRO A 371 -7.00 -8.99 -21.44
N MET A 372 -7.70 -7.93 -21.59
CA MET A 372 -8.65 -7.46 -20.59
C MET A 372 -9.86 -8.38 -20.55
N ILE A 373 -10.20 -8.86 -19.36
CA ILE A 373 -11.41 -9.68 -19.16
C ILE A 373 -12.65 -8.78 -19.16
N PHE A 374 -12.49 -7.58 -18.61
CA PHE A 374 -13.56 -6.59 -18.54
C PHE A 374 -13.26 -5.39 -19.44
N ARG A 375 -14.32 -4.66 -19.79
CA ARG A 375 -14.22 -3.42 -20.54
C ARG A 375 -13.47 -2.37 -19.75
N GLY A 376 -12.60 -1.61 -20.41
CA GLY A 376 -11.82 -0.51 -19.86
C GLY A 376 -10.54 -0.96 -19.20
N GLY A 377 -9.82 0.00 -18.63
CA GLY A 377 -8.56 -0.19 -17.94
C GLY A 377 -8.28 0.97 -16.99
N LYS A 378 -7.04 1.15 -16.57
CA LYS A 378 -6.61 2.25 -15.71
C LYS A 378 -7.15 3.60 -16.19
N GLY A 379 -7.78 4.34 -15.28
CA GLY A 379 -8.43 5.62 -15.56
C GLY A 379 -9.91 5.52 -15.90
N ASP A 380 -10.42 4.33 -16.22
CA ASP A 380 -11.84 4.13 -16.53
C ASP A 380 -12.62 3.73 -15.28
N THR A 381 -13.87 4.19 -15.20
CA THR A 381 -14.82 3.81 -14.13
C THR A 381 -15.61 2.53 -14.43
N THR A 382 -15.21 1.80 -15.46
CA THR A 382 -15.77 0.50 -15.84
C THR A 382 -15.06 -0.63 -15.09
N GLU A 383 -15.65 -1.85 -15.09
CA GLU A 383 -15.13 -3.04 -14.40
C GLU A 383 -13.62 -3.27 -14.66
N GLY A 384 -13.15 -3.05 -15.90
CA GLY A 384 -11.74 -3.23 -16.24
C GLY A 384 -10.80 -2.20 -15.62
N GLY A 385 -11.32 -1.06 -15.15
CA GLY A 385 -10.52 -0.01 -14.51
C GLY A 385 -10.50 -0.09 -12.98
N VAL A 386 -11.60 -0.58 -12.38
CA VAL A 386 -11.79 -0.51 -10.92
C VAL A 386 -11.87 -1.86 -10.23
N ARG A 387 -12.09 -2.97 -10.95
CA ARG A 387 -12.11 -4.30 -10.37
C ARG A 387 -10.77 -4.98 -10.48
N VAL A 388 -10.28 -5.51 -9.35
CA VAL A 388 -8.95 -6.11 -9.25
C VAL A 388 -9.02 -7.50 -8.60
N ASP A 389 -7.97 -8.30 -8.80
CA ASP A 389 -7.76 -9.50 -7.99
C ASP A 389 -7.35 -9.11 -6.57
N ALA A 390 -7.93 -9.79 -5.58
CA ALA A 390 -7.54 -9.64 -4.19
C ALA A 390 -7.64 -10.96 -3.43
N PHE A 391 -6.61 -11.23 -2.62
CA PHE A 391 -6.49 -12.44 -1.81
C PHE A 391 -6.13 -12.07 -0.38
N VAL A 392 -6.77 -12.73 0.57
CA VAL A 392 -6.54 -12.52 1.99
C VAL A 392 -6.26 -13.85 2.66
N ARG A 393 -5.13 -13.96 3.36
CA ARG A 393 -4.74 -15.17 4.10
C ARG A 393 -4.49 -14.82 5.56
N TRP A 394 -5.15 -15.53 6.45
CA TRP A 394 -4.86 -15.51 7.88
C TRP A 394 -5.28 -16.85 8.48
N PRO A 395 -4.34 -17.77 8.72
CA PRO A 395 -4.66 -19.09 9.27
C PRO A 395 -5.42 -19.03 10.58
N GLY A 396 -6.41 -19.90 10.71
CA GLY A 396 -7.27 -19.92 11.89
C GLY A 396 -8.38 -18.87 11.92
N MET A 397 -8.25 -17.76 11.18
CA MET A 397 -9.31 -16.76 11.03
C MET A 397 -10.09 -16.91 9.73
N ILE A 398 -9.38 -17.10 8.64
CA ILE A 398 -9.93 -17.20 7.28
C ILE A 398 -9.93 -18.67 6.86
N GLU A 399 -11.02 -19.14 6.28
CA GLU A 399 -11.15 -20.47 5.74
C GLU A 399 -10.37 -20.56 4.42
N ALA A 400 -9.53 -21.59 4.32
CA ALA A 400 -8.73 -21.83 3.12
C ALA A 400 -9.62 -22.20 1.93
N ASP A 401 -9.19 -21.80 0.72
CA ASP A 401 -9.85 -22.05 -0.56
C ASP A 401 -11.29 -21.48 -0.63
N SER A 402 -11.56 -20.43 0.17
CA SER A 402 -12.86 -19.78 0.21
C SER A 402 -12.96 -18.62 -0.79
N VAL A 403 -14.19 -18.30 -1.19
CA VAL A 403 -14.49 -17.20 -2.11
C VAL A 403 -15.62 -16.35 -1.54
N VAL A 404 -15.38 -15.06 -1.45
CA VAL A 404 -16.41 -14.06 -1.09
C VAL A 404 -16.86 -13.33 -2.35
N GLY A 405 -18.18 -13.29 -2.52
CA GLY A 405 -18.85 -12.64 -3.67
C GLY A 405 -19.49 -11.30 -3.31
N ASP A 406 -19.34 -10.81 -2.09
CA ASP A 406 -19.82 -9.48 -1.71
C ASP A 406 -18.98 -8.39 -2.39
N ILE A 407 -19.60 -7.23 -2.61
CA ILE A 407 -18.90 -6.04 -3.10
C ILE A 407 -18.08 -5.48 -1.94
N ILE A 408 -16.77 -5.38 -2.17
CA ILE A 408 -15.82 -4.84 -1.20
C ILE A 408 -15.05 -3.73 -1.91
N HIS A 409 -14.95 -2.58 -1.27
CA HIS A 409 -14.13 -1.46 -1.74
C HIS A 409 -12.83 -1.36 -0.92
N VAL A 410 -11.80 -0.77 -1.48
CA VAL A 410 -10.49 -0.63 -0.82
C VAL A 410 -10.57 0.13 0.51
N THR A 411 -11.52 1.05 0.68
CA THR A 411 -11.79 1.74 1.96
C THR A 411 -12.24 0.81 3.07
N ASP A 412 -12.89 -0.31 2.75
CA ASP A 412 -13.38 -1.27 3.75
C ASP A 412 -12.23 -1.99 4.46
N LEU A 413 -11.07 -2.11 3.79
CA LEU A 413 -9.88 -2.68 4.39
C LEU A 413 -9.35 -1.83 5.55
N PHE A 414 -9.48 -0.51 5.48
CA PHE A 414 -9.07 0.39 6.56
C PHE A 414 -9.84 0.08 7.86
N SER A 415 -11.17 0.13 7.82
CA SER A 415 -12.01 -0.14 8.98
C SER A 415 -11.87 -1.58 9.48
N THR A 416 -11.69 -2.54 8.56
CA THR A 416 -11.44 -3.94 8.89
C THR A 416 -10.13 -4.10 9.68
N ILE A 417 -9.05 -3.48 9.23
CA ILE A 417 -7.73 -3.57 9.89
C ILE A 417 -7.76 -2.84 11.25
N VAL A 418 -8.38 -1.68 11.32
CA VAL A 418 -8.49 -0.91 12.60
C VAL A 418 -9.26 -1.69 13.66
N ARG A 419 -10.17 -2.57 13.29
CA ARG A 419 -10.92 -3.43 14.22
C ARG A 419 -10.06 -4.56 14.81
N LEU A 420 -9.00 -4.99 14.15
CA LEU A 420 -8.15 -6.12 14.59
C LEU A 420 -7.30 -5.79 15.80
#